data_c8825928852b8b374f1f3b5078eb47c3
#
_entry.id   c8825928852b8b374f1f3b5078eb47c3
#
_cell.length_a   1.000
_cell.length_b   1.000
_cell.length_c   1.000
_cell.angle_alpha   90.00
_cell.angle_beta   90.00
_cell.angle_gamma   90.00
#
_symmetry.space_group_name_H-M   'P 1'
#
loop_
_entity.id
_entity.type
_entity.pdbx_description
1 polymer ?
#
loop_
_entity_poly.entity_id
_entity_poly.type
_entity_poly.pdbx_seq_one_letter_code
_entity_poly.pdbx_strand_id
1 'polypeptide(L)'
;NVARGLRRCFGLKTSVVTSFAENEIGYLMEDLILQGGVDTSLIKWVPYDGIGRNVRNGINFTERGFGIRGAVGASDRGNTAASQIKPGDIDWDYIFGTLGVRWLHTGGIYAALSEDSANTVIEAVKKAKQYGTIVSYDLNYRPSLWKGIGGQAKAQEVNKEIAKYVDVMIGNEEDFTASLGFEVEGNDAELKELNMDGYYKMIDTVTKAYPNFKVIATTLRTVKTATVNEWKAICWADGKIYNSIQYPELEIMDR
;
A
#
# COMPACT_ATOMS: atom_id res chain seq x y z
N ASN A 1 -2.37 9.01 -1.33
CA ASN A 1 -3.32 8.95 -2.46
C ASN A 1 -4.66 8.36 -2.05
N VAL A 2 -4.72 7.19 -1.35
CA VAL A 2 -5.99 6.51 -1.00
C VAL A 2 -6.90 7.43 -0.18
N ALA A 3 -6.45 8.01 0.92
CA ALA A 3 -7.25 8.91 1.76
C ALA A 3 -7.79 10.11 0.97
N ARG A 4 -6.94 10.73 0.12
CA ARG A 4 -7.35 11.84 -0.75
C ARG A 4 -8.40 11.41 -1.78
N GLY A 5 -8.20 10.26 -2.43
CA GLY A 5 -9.16 9.71 -3.40
C GLY A 5 -10.51 9.41 -2.76
N LEU A 6 -10.52 8.75 -1.61
CA LEU A 6 -11.73 8.46 -0.85
C LEU A 6 -12.47 9.75 -0.44
N ARG A 7 -11.74 10.78 0.00
CA ARG A 7 -12.32 12.07 0.35
C ARG A 7 -12.90 12.80 -0.86
N ARG A 8 -12.12 12.91 -1.94
CA ARG A 8 -12.47 13.73 -3.12
C ARG A 8 -13.52 13.07 -4.01
N CYS A 9 -13.43 11.74 -4.20
CA CYS A 9 -14.31 11.02 -5.12
C CYS A 9 -15.57 10.47 -4.45
N PHE A 10 -15.50 10.15 -3.15
CA PHE A 10 -16.59 9.49 -2.43
C PHE A 10 -17.13 10.28 -1.23
N GLY A 11 -16.57 11.44 -0.94
CA GLY A 11 -17.03 12.31 0.16
C GLY A 11 -16.79 11.74 1.57
N LEU A 12 -15.98 10.68 1.71
CA LEU A 12 -15.74 10.03 2.98
C LEU A 12 -14.88 10.92 3.91
N LYS A 13 -15.10 10.80 5.21
CA LYS A 13 -14.19 11.37 6.21
C LYS A 13 -12.94 10.51 6.27
N THR A 14 -11.79 11.11 6.02
CA THR A 14 -10.49 10.42 5.98
C THR A 14 -9.44 11.19 6.76
N SER A 15 -8.54 10.46 7.39
CA SER A 15 -7.35 10.99 8.08
C SER A 15 -6.12 10.21 7.66
N VAL A 16 -4.93 10.73 7.95
CA VAL A 16 -3.66 10.05 7.80
C VAL A 16 -2.97 9.90 9.15
N VAL A 17 -2.41 8.71 9.40
CA VAL A 17 -1.52 8.44 10.52
C VAL A 17 -0.13 8.31 9.98
N THR A 18 0.76 9.24 10.32
CA THR A 18 2.14 9.27 9.84
C THR A 18 3.00 10.17 10.73
N SER A 19 4.26 10.35 10.36
CA SER A 19 5.15 11.30 11.05
C SER A 19 5.90 12.14 10.02
N PHE A 20 6.04 13.44 10.32
CA PHE A 20 6.80 14.40 9.52
C PHE A 20 7.89 15.07 10.35
N ALA A 21 9.03 15.34 9.70
CA ALA A 21 10.01 16.25 10.25
C ALA A 21 9.48 17.69 10.18
N GLU A 22 9.64 18.44 11.27
CA GLU A 22 9.11 19.80 11.46
C GLU A 22 9.97 20.81 10.70
N ASN A 23 9.74 20.89 9.39
CA ASN A 23 10.41 21.81 8.48
C ASN A 23 9.48 22.18 7.31
N GLU A 24 9.94 23.07 6.43
CA GLU A 24 9.16 23.58 5.29
C GLU A 24 8.67 22.49 4.36
N ILE A 25 9.42 21.38 4.20
CA ILE A 25 8.99 20.22 3.40
C ILE A 25 7.83 19.50 4.09
N GLY A 26 7.91 19.32 5.42
CA GLY A 26 6.84 18.74 6.22
C GLY A 26 5.56 19.57 6.15
N TYR A 27 5.67 20.88 6.29
CA TYR A 27 4.53 21.80 6.17
C TYR A 27 3.93 21.79 4.77
N LEU A 28 4.75 21.76 3.72
CA LEU A 28 4.26 21.62 2.35
C LEU A 28 3.50 20.29 2.15
N MET A 29 4.01 19.20 2.72
CA MET A 29 3.34 17.90 2.64
C MET A 29 1.98 17.93 3.34
N GLU A 30 1.89 18.56 4.52
CA GLU A 30 0.62 18.74 5.22
C GLU A 30 -0.35 19.58 4.40
N ASP A 31 0.07 20.73 3.85
CA ASP A 31 -0.75 21.57 2.99
C ASP A 31 -1.34 20.78 1.80
N LEU A 32 -0.52 19.96 1.15
CA LEU A 32 -0.98 19.12 0.03
C LEU A 32 -2.01 18.06 0.48
N ILE A 33 -1.90 17.54 1.70
CA ILE A 33 -2.88 16.61 2.28
C ILE A 33 -4.18 17.35 2.59
N LEU A 34 -4.10 18.53 3.24
CA LEU A 34 -5.24 19.39 3.56
C LEU A 34 -6.00 19.85 2.31
N GLN A 35 -5.29 20.19 1.22
CA GLN A 35 -5.91 20.48 -0.09
C GLN A 35 -6.73 19.30 -0.63
N GLY A 36 -6.39 18.07 -0.26
CA GLY A 36 -7.18 16.86 -0.52
C GLY A 36 -8.42 16.72 0.36
N GLY A 37 -8.58 17.58 1.37
CA GLY A 37 -9.65 17.50 2.37
C GLY A 37 -9.47 16.38 3.39
N VAL A 38 -8.25 15.88 3.54
CA VAL A 38 -7.89 14.81 4.49
C VAL A 38 -7.48 15.44 5.81
N ASP A 39 -7.94 14.88 6.92
CA ASP A 39 -7.58 15.31 8.27
C ASP A 39 -6.13 14.93 8.60
N THR A 40 -5.37 15.89 9.13
CA THR A 40 -3.94 15.79 9.49
C THR A 40 -3.70 15.77 11.00
N SER A 41 -4.75 15.76 11.82
CA SER A 41 -4.64 15.84 13.30
C SER A 41 -3.89 14.66 13.93
N LEU A 42 -3.73 13.54 13.20
CA LEU A 42 -3.01 12.35 13.65
C LEU A 42 -1.56 12.28 13.12
N ILE A 43 -1.04 13.37 12.57
CA ILE A 43 0.37 13.47 12.16
C ILE A 43 1.23 13.73 13.40
N LYS A 44 2.23 12.87 13.61
CA LYS A 44 3.27 13.07 14.63
C LYS A 44 4.39 13.94 14.06
N TRP A 45 4.54 15.14 14.59
CA TRP A 45 5.63 16.04 14.24
C TRP A 45 6.89 15.70 15.03
N VAL A 46 8.04 15.64 14.36
CA VAL A 46 9.34 15.35 14.95
C VAL A 46 10.26 16.55 14.77
N PRO A 47 10.91 17.06 15.84
CA PRO A 47 11.84 18.17 15.73
C PRO A 47 12.93 17.93 14.68
N TYR A 48 13.17 18.93 13.84
CA TYR A 48 14.15 18.88 12.76
C TYR A 48 15.47 19.50 13.21
N ASP A 49 16.59 18.86 12.89
CA ASP A 49 17.95 19.27 13.30
C ASP A 49 18.59 20.32 12.37
N GLY A 50 17.84 20.86 11.42
CA GLY A 50 18.31 21.85 10.45
C GLY A 50 19.00 21.29 9.21
N ILE A 51 19.42 20.02 9.21
CA ILE A 51 20.19 19.41 8.12
C ILE A 51 19.72 17.99 7.73
N GLY A 52 18.76 17.43 8.45
CA GLY A 52 18.23 16.08 8.16
C GLY A 52 19.17 14.92 8.55
N ARG A 53 20.08 15.14 9.49
CA ARG A 53 20.99 14.09 9.98
C ARG A 53 20.23 13.05 10.82
N ASN A 54 19.34 13.51 11.69
CA ASN A 54 18.59 12.64 12.60
C ASN A 54 17.25 12.21 12.00
N VAL A 55 16.57 13.14 11.33
CA VAL A 55 15.26 12.92 10.74
C VAL A 55 15.05 13.83 9.53
N ARG A 56 14.31 13.34 8.53
CA ARG A 56 13.94 14.12 7.36
C ARG A 56 12.59 13.66 6.80
N ASN A 57 12.05 14.38 5.86
CA ASN A 57 10.90 13.98 5.06
C ASN A 57 11.37 13.24 3.80
N GLY A 58 10.62 12.21 3.39
CA GLY A 58 10.94 11.44 2.19
C GLY A 58 10.66 12.25 0.93
N ILE A 59 11.47 12.03 -0.09
CA ILE A 59 11.33 12.70 -1.40
C ILE A 59 11.28 11.63 -2.49
N ASN A 60 10.40 11.85 -3.46
CA ASN A 60 10.33 11.04 -4.66
C ASN A 60 10.34 11.95 -5.89
N PHE A 61 11.31 11.72 -6.77
CA PHE A 61 11.39 12.36 -8.06
C PHE A 61 10.95 11.37 -9.14
N THR A 62 10.03 11.79 -9.98
CA THR A 62 9.58 10.95 -11.09
C THR A 62 9.74 11.71 -12.39
N GLU A 63 10.61 11.19 -13.27
CA GLU A 63 10.66 11.63 -14.65
C GLU A 63 9.54 10.92 -15.43
N ARG A 64 8.69 11.70 -16.08
CA ARG A 64 7.55 11.17 -16.84
C ARG A 64 8.04 10.39 -18.07
N GLY A 65 7.54 9.18 -18.25
CA GLY A 65 7.73 8.41 -19.47
C GLY A 65 6.92 8.99 -20.65
N PHE A 66 7.44 8.77 -21.85
CA PHE A 66 6.76 9.16 -23.09
C PHE A 66 7.04 8.15 -24.21
N GLY A 67 5.99 7.67 -24.88
CA GLY A 67 6.08 6.70 -25.97
C GLY A 67 6.78 5.41 -25.53
N ILE A 68 7.89 5.08 -26.16
CA ILE A 68 8.69 3.87 -25.84
C ILE A 68 9.57 4.05 -24.60
N ARG A 69 9.83 5.30 -24.16
CA ARG A 69 10.64 5.59 -22.98
C ARG A 69 9.81 5.49 -21.72
N GLY A 70 10.10 4.50 -20.88
CA GLY A 70 9.46 4.33 -19.57
C GLY A 70 9.70 5.50 -18.62
N ALA A 71 8.83 5.68 -17.63
CA ALA A 71 9.07 6.63 -16.54
C ALA A 71 10.25 6.16 -15.67
N VAL A 72 11.04 7.10 -15.19
CA VAL A 72 12.14 6.84 -14.26
C VAL A 72 11.86 7.52 -12.94
N GLY A 73 11.85 6.75 -11.84
CA GLY A 73 11.61 7.25 -10.49
C GLY A 73 12.85 7.09 -9.61
N ALA A 74 13.16 8.12 -8.84
CA ALA A 74 14.16 8.08 -7.77
C ALA A 74 13.46 8.35 -6.43
N SER A 75 13.34 7.31 -5.59
CA SER A 75 12.72 7.40 -4.26
C SER A 75 13.80 7.45 -3.20
N ASP A 76 13.79 8.50 -2.38
CA ASP A 76 14.67 8.67 -1.24
C ASP A 76 13.84 8.58 0.05
N ARG A 77 13.81 7.39 0.65
CA ARG A 77 12.90 7.01 1.76
C ARG A 77 13.63 6.65 3.05
N GLY A 78 14.94 6.60 3.05
CA GLY A 78 15.73 6.26 4.23
C GLY A 78 15.70 7.37 5.28
N ASN A 79 15.78 7.01 6.56
CA ASN A 79 15.86 7.93 7.70
C ASN A 79 14.74 8.99 7.77
N THR A 80 13.56 8.65 7.24
CA THR A 80 12.40 9.56 7.27
C THR A 80 11.69 9.49 8.62
N ALA A 81 10.99 10.56 8.99
CA ALA A 81 10.17 10.57 10.20
C ALA A 81 9.17 9.40 10.22
N ALA A 82 8.54 9.12 9.08
CA ALA A 82 7.61 7.99 8.95
C ALA A 82 8.29 6.62 9.16
N SER A 83 9.55 6.44 8.72
CA SER A 83 10.29 5.17 8.91
C SER A 83 10.79 4.95 10.33
N GLN A 84 10.70 5.98 11.17
CA GLN A 84 11.15 5.96 12.57
C GLN A 84 10.02 5.84 13.59
N ILE A 85 8.77 5.72 13.14
CA ILE A 85 7.64 5.41 14.03
C ILE A 85 7.84 4.00 14.59
N LYS A 86 7.71 3.88 15.91
CA LYS A 86 7.88 2.62 16.64
C LYS A 86 6.55 2.12 17.20
N PRO A 87 6.43 0.83 17.48
CA PRO A 87 5.32 0.32 18.28
C PRO A 87 5.17 1.12 19.57
N GLY A 88 3.92 1.48 19.92
CA GLY A 88 3.60 2.32 21.06
C GLY A 88 3.66 3.83 20.82
N ASP A 89 4.16 4.28 19.68
CA ASP A 89 4.21 5.71 19.32
C ASP A 89 2.84 6.30 18.95
N ILE A 90 1.91 5.44 18.52
CA ILE A 90 0.57 5.80 18.07
C ILE A 90 -0.47 5.29 19.07
N ASP A 91 -1.35 6.17 19.50
CA ASP A 91 -2.49 5.79 20.36
C ASP A 91 -3.62 5.17 19.53
N TRP A 92 -3.47 3.87 19.25
CA TRP A 92 -4.47 3.10 18.49
C TRP A 92 -5.81 2.97 19.24
N ASP A 93 -5.78 2.97 20.56
CA ASP A 93 -6.99 2.91 21.39
C ASP A 93 -7.81 4.20 21.24
N TYR A 94 -7.15 5.35 21.17
CA TYR A 94 -7.80 6.61 20.81
C TYR A 94 -8.39 6.59 19.40
N ILE A 95 -7.62 6.13 18.42
CA ILE A 95 -8.03 6.11 17.00
C ILE A 95 -9.23 5.18 16.78
N PHE A 96 -9.14 3.94 17.24
CA PHE A 96 -10.19 2.95 16.96
C PHE A 96 -11.33 3.00 17.99
N GLY A 97 -11.02 3.27 19.26
CA GLY A 97 -12.00 3.32 20.33
C GLY A 97 -12.70 4.67 20.45
N THR A 98 -11.94 5.76 20.60
CA THR A 98 -12.52 7.10 20.87
C THR A 98 -13.00 7.77 19.58
N LEU A 99 -12.18 7.81 18.51
CA LEU A 99 -12.59 8.38 17.23
C LEU A 99 -13.53 7.46 16.45
N GLY A 100 -13.60 6.18 16.80
CA GLY A 100 -14.48 5.21 16.17
C GLY A 100 -14.15 4.96 14.69
N VAL A 101 -12.87 4.92 14.33
CA VAL A 101 -12.43 4.66 12.95
C VAL A 101 -12.87 3.27 12.53
N ARG A 102 -13.65 3.18 11.44
CA ARG A 102 -14.25 1.94 10.96
C ARG A 102 -13.41 1.20 9.92
N TRP A 103 -12.43 1.87 9.31
CA TRP A 103 -11.61 1.30 8.25
C TRP A 103 -10.17 1.79 8.37
N LEU A 104 -9.24 0.86 8.54
CA LEU A 104 -7.80 1.09 8.46
C LEU A 104 -7.30 0.64 7.08
N HIS A 105 -6.58 1.51 6.38
CA HIS A 105 -5.83 1.13 5.17
C HIS A 105 -4.35 1.36 5.38
N THR A 106 -3.55 0.34 5.06
CA THR A 106 -2.09 0.43 5.07
C THR A 106 -1.51 -0.46 3.97
N GLY A 107 -0.19 -0.59 3.88
CA GLY A 107 0.40 -1.41 2.82
C GLY A 107 1.88 -1.70 2.98
N GLY A 108 2.36 -2.58 2.10
CA GLY A 108 3.70 -3.13 2.12
C GLY A 108 4.82 -2.12 1.93
N ILE A 109 4.56 -0.98 1.29
CA ILE A 109 5.56 0.09 1.20
C ILE A 109 5.89 0.64 2.59
N TYR A 110 4.87 0.94 3.42
CA TYR A 110 5.12 1.44 4.76
C TYR A 110 5.76 0.36 5.64
N ALA A 111 5.25 -0.87 5.60
CA ALA A 111 5.81 -1.99 6.34
C ALA A 111 7.29 -2.28 5.99
N ALA A 112 7.72 -1.93 4.77
CA ALA A 112 9.07 -2.16 4.29
C ALA A 112 10.06 -1.00 4.55
N LEU A 113 9.63 0.09 5.19
CA LEU A 113 10.52 1.24 5.44
C LEU A 113 11.58 0.93 6.51
N SER A 114 11.23 0.13 7.52
CA SER A 114 12.11 -0.28 8.61
C SER A 114 11.51 -1.48 9.37
N GLU A 115 12.26 -2.11 10.25
CA GLU A 115 11.71 -3.13 11.16
C GLU A 115 10.68 -2.53 12.13
N ASP A 116 10.90 -1.31 12.60
CA ASP A 116 9.96 -0.60 13.46
C ASP A 116 8.64 -0.33 12.74
N SER A 117 8.68 0.10 11.46
CA SER A 117 7.44 0.30 10.69
C SER A 117 6.70 -1.01 10.40
N ALA A 118 7.40 -2.12 10.15
CA ALA A 118 6.78 -3.44 10.04
C ALA A 118 6.02 -3.82 11.33
N ASN A 119 6.68 -3.66 12.48
CA ASN A 119 6.10 -3.95 13.79
C ASN A 119 4.94 -2.99 14.14
N THR A 120 5.04 -1.72 13.75
CA THR A 120 3.95 -0.74 13.90
C THR A 120 2.72 -1.12 13.08
N VAL A 121 2.89 -1.64 11.84
CA VAL A 121 1.76 -2.16 11.06
C VAL A 121 1.12 -3.36 11.75
N ILE A 122 1.92 -4.30 12.25
CA ILE A 122 1.41 -5.47 12.97
C ILE A 122 0.62 -5.05 14.22
N GLU A 123 1.13 -4.08 14.98
CA GLU A 123 0.41 -3.50 16.11
C GLU A 123 -0.93 -2.88 15.68
N ALA A 124 -0.90 -2.03 14.64
CA ALA A 124 -2.08 -1.34 14.13
C ALA A 124 -3.19 -2.31 13.70
N VAL A 125 -2.86 -3.35 12.92
CA VAL A 125 -3.86 -4.31 12.43
C VAL A 125 -4.42 -5.17 13.55
N LYS A 126 -3.60 -5.56 14.54
CA LYS A 126 -4.05 -6.26 15.75
C LYS A 126 -5.02 -5.42 16.56
N LYS A 127 -4.68 -4.16 16.79
CA LYS A 127 -5.54 -3.21 17.50
C LYS A 127 -6.83 -2.93 16.74
N ALA A 128 -6.77 -2.70 15.43
CA ALA A 128 -7.95 -2.52 14.59
C ALA A 128 -8.95 -3.67 14.76
N LYS A 129 -8.47 -4.92 14.77
CA LYS A 129 -9.35 -6.10 14.95
C LYS A 129 -9.96 -6.18 16.34
N GLN A 130 -9.29 -5.71 17.40
CA GLN A 130 -9.87 -5.66 18.75
C GLN A 130 -11.10 -4.74 18.82
N TYR A 131 -11.13 -3.69 17.99
CA TYR A 131 -12.24 -2.73 17.90
C TYR A 131 -13.24 -3.03 16.77
N GLY A 132 -13.09 -4.16 16.06
CA GLY A 132 -13.96 -4.51 14.93
C GLY A 132 -13.76 -3.63 13.70
N THR A 133 -12.66 -2.88 13.63
CA THR A 133 -12.30 -2.07 12.48
C THR A 133 -11.94 -2.96 11.28
N ILE A 134 -12.45 -2.62 10.10
CA ILE A 134 -12.10 -3.29 8.85
C ILE A 134 -10.66 -2.92 8.49
N VAL A 135 -9.87 -3.92 8.12
CA VAL A 135 -8.48 -3.74 7.71
C VAL A 135 -8.33 -4.04 6.22
N SER A 136 -7.89 -3.05 5.44
CA SER A 136 -7.44 -3.25 4.07
C SER A 136 -5.93 -3.09 3.96
N TYR A 137 -5.30 -3.96 3.18
CA TYR A 137 -3.85 -4.00 3.00
C TYR A 137 -3.49 -4.15 1.53
N ASP A 138 -2.65 -3.24 1.03
CA ASP A 138 -2.06 -3.32 -0.30
C ASP A 138 -0.65 -3.92 -0.19
N LEU A 139 -0.45 -5.12 -0.71
CA LEU A 139 0.82 -5.85 -0.64
C LEU A 139 1.97 -5.03 -1.24
N ASN A 140 1.76 -4.42 -2.38
CA ASN A 140 2.60 -3.42 -3.04
C ASN A 140 4.10 -3.68 -2.83
N TYR A 141 4.55 -4.86 -3.20
CA TYR A 141 5.91 -5.33 -2.98
C TYR A 141 6.95 -4.43 -3.68
N ARG A 142 8.00 -4.09 -2.96
CA ARG A 142 9.12 -3.30 -3.50
C ARG A 142 10.44 -3.95 -3.09
N PRO A 143 11.11 -4.70 -4.00
CA PRO A 143 12.37 -5.38 -3.69
C PRO A 143 13.43 -4.45 -3.10
N SER A 144 13.50 -3.21 -3.61
CA SER A 144 14.47 -2.21 -3.14
C SER A 144 14.33 -1.83 -1.67
N LEU A 145 13.11 -1.83 -1.13
CA LEU A 145 12.87 -1.54 0.28
C LEU A 145 13.22 -2.75 1.15
N TRP A 146 12.71 -3.93 0.79
CA TRP A 146 12.93 -5.15 1.57
C TRP A 146 14.39 -5.60 1.59
N LYS A 147 15.16 -5.31 0.53
CA LYS A 147 16.58 -5.67 0.45
C LYS A 147 17.39 -5.18 1.66
N GLY A 148 17.05 -4.01 2.19
CA GLY A 148 17.75 -3.39 3.34
C GLY A 148 17.41 -4.02 4.69
N ILE A 149 16.32 -4.79 4.81
CA ILE A 149 15.81 -5.32 6.08
C ILE A 149 15.57 -6.85 6.06
N GLY A 150 16.23 -7.58 5.17
CA GLY A 150 16.18 -9.05 5.14
C GLY A 150 15.60 -9.66 3.86
N GLY A 151 15.32 -8.85 2.86
CA GLY A 151 14.91 -9.31 1.52
C GLY A 151 13.52 -9.93 1.47
N GLN A 152 13.31 -10.79 0.46
CA GLN A 152 12.02 -11.42 0.21
C GLN A 152 11.57 -12.34 1.36
N ALA A 153 12.50 -13.06 1.98
CA ALA A 153 12.16 -13.93 3.12
C ALA A 153 11.54 -13.12 4.28
N LYS A 154 12.12 -11.96 4.58
CA LYS A 154 11.58 -11.06 5.60
C LYS A 154 10.25 -10.44 5.18
N ALA A 155 10.11 -10.08 3.90
CA ALA A 155 8.83 -9.62 3.36
C ALA A 155 7.73 -10.66 3.57
N GLN A 156 8.00 -11.92 3.25
CA GLN A 156 7.03 -13.00 3.45
C GLN A 156 6.71 -13.25 4.92
N GLU A 157 7.71 -13.23 5.81
CA GLU A 157 7.50 -13.36 7.25
C GLU A 157 6.53 -12.29 7.77
N VAL A 158 6.82 -11.03 7.49
CA VAL A 158 6.04 -9.88 7.95
C VAL A 158 4.64 -9.87 7.33
N ASN A 159 4.52 -10.03 6.01
CA ASN A 159 3.23 -9.97 5.34
C ASN A 159 2.32 -11.15 5.69
N LYS A 160 2.87 -12.35 5.95
CA LYS A 160 2.10 -13.50 6.46
C LYS A 160 1.54 -13.23 7.85
N GLU A 161 2.28 -12.53 8.73
CA GLU A 161 1.75 -12.13 10.03
C GLU A 161 0.64 -11.10 9.91
N ILE A 162 0.84 -10.05 9.09
CA ILE A 162 -0.17 -9.00 8.83
C ILE A 162 -1.44 -9.61 8.23
N ALA A 163 -1.32 -10.51 7.26
CA ALA A 163 -2.43 -11.12 6.54
C ALA A 163 -3.46 -11.80 7.45
N LYS A 164 -3.05 -12.29 8.61
CA LYS A 164 -3.96 -12.91 9.60
C LYS A 164 -5.04 -11.95 10.12
N TYR A 165 -4.83 -10.63 9.99
CA TYR A 165 -5.70 -9.58 10.51
C TYR A 165 -6.38 -8.75 9.42
N VAL A 166 -6.15 -9.08 8.14
CA VAL A 166 -6.68 -8.34 6.99
C VAL A 166 -8.04 -8.86 6.57
N ASP A 167 -8.97 -7.95 6.27
CA ASP A 167 -10.27 -8.28 5.69
C ASP A 167 -10.26 -8.09 4.16
N VAL A 168 -9.56 -7.06 3.66
CA VAL A 168 -9.49 -6.71 2.24
C VAL A 168 -8.03 -6.72 1.80
N MET A 169 -7.64 -7.72 1.03
CA MET A 169 -6.29 -7.84 0.49
C MET A 169 -6.24 -7.30 -0.93
N ILE A 170 -5.25 -6.45 -1.20
CA ILE A 170 -5.03 -5.82 -2.50
C ILE A 170 -3.62 -6.16 -2.97
N GLY A 171 -3.46 -6.49 -4.24
CA GLY A 171 -2.17 -6.78 -4.86
C GLY A 171 -2.33 -7.34 -6.26
N ASN A 172 -1.24 -7.36 -7.01
CA ASN A 172 -1.15 -8.11 -8.27
C ASN A 172 -0.56 -9.52 -8.00
N GLU A 173 -0.42 -10.36 -9.04
CA GLU A 173 0.12 -11.71 -8.88
C GLU A 173 1.55 -11.74 -8.33
N GLU A 174 2.39 -10.81 -8.80
CA GLU A 174 3.77 -10.68 -8.33
C GLU A 174 3.80 -10.32 -6.83
N ASP A 175 2.90 -9.45 -6.40
CA ASP A 175 2.78 -9.07 -4.99
C ASP A 175 2.39 -10.27 -4.12
N PHE A 176 1.43 -11.11 -4.55
CA PHE A 176 1.02 -12.32 -3.81
C PHE A 176 2.15 -13.35 -3.74
N THR A 177 2.88 -13.55 -4.84
CA THR A 177 4.04 -14.45 -4.88
C THR A 177 5.16 -13.94 -3.99
N ALA A 178 5.57 -12.69 -4.18
CA ALA A 178 6.72 -12.12 -3.49
C ALA A 178 6.48 -11.92 -2.00
N SER A 179 5.27 -11.46 -1.61
CA SER A 179 4.95 -11.08 -0.22
C SER A 179 4.32 -12.20 0.60
N LEU A 180 3.59 -13.12 -0.01
CA LEU A 180 2.90 -14.20 0.70
C LEU A 180 3.41 -15.60 0.32
N GLY A 181 4.22 -15.72 -0.74
CA GLY A 181 4.80 -16.98 -1.17
C GLY A 181 3.82 -17.90 -1.90
N PHE A 182 2.77 -17.36 -2.52
CA PHE A 182 1.87 -18.12 -3.37
C PHE A 182 2.40 -18.14 -4.78
N GLU A 183 2.64 -19.33 -5.32
CA GLU A 183 3.02 -19.49 -6.72
C GLU A 183 1.76 -19.42 -7.61
N VAL A 184 1.87 -18.69 -8.71
CA VAL A 184 0.88 -18.65 -9.77
C VAL A 184 1.35 -19.60 -10.87
N GLU A 185 0.68 -20.73 -11.03
CA GLU A 185 0.98 -21.69 -12.09
C GLU A 185 0.76 -21.04 -13.46
N GLY A 186 1.75 -21.16 -14.35
CA GLY A 186 1.66 -20.75 -15.76
C GLY A 186 2.08 -19.32 -16.06
N ASN A 187 2.78 -18.66 -15.17
CA ASN A 187 3.42 -17.37 -15.44
C ASN A 187 4.82 -17.56 -16.04
N ASP A 188 4.89 -18.09 -17.25
CA ASP A 188 6.07 -17.92 -18.07
C ASP A 188 6.12 -16.46 -18.52
N ALA A 189 7.26 -15.79 -18.28
CA ALA A 189 7.49 -14.37 -18.57
C ALA A 189 7.29 -13.98 -20.06
N GLU A 190 6.96 -14.94 -20.91
CA GLU A 190 6.70 -14.78 -22.35
C GLU A 190 5.22 -14.68 -22.75
N LEU A 191 4.27 -14.96 -21.83
CA LEU A 191 2.84 -14.93 -22.15
C LEU A 191 2.28 -13.53 -21.98
N LYS A 192 2.17 -12.82 -23.09
CA LYS A 192 1.55 -11.49 -23.23
C LYS A 192 0.03 -11.48 -22.99
N GLU A 193 -0.60 -12.61 -22.74
CA GLU A 193 -2.02 -12.72 -22.41
C GLU A 193 -2.20 -13.03 -20.92
N LEU A 194 -3.03 -12.22 -20.27
CA LEU A 194 -3.41 -12.40 -18.87
C LEU A 194 -4.10 -13.73 -18.66
N ASN A 195 -3.40 -14.69 -18.07
CA ASN A 195 -3.95 -16.01 -17.77
C ASN A 195 -4.95 -15.91 -16.60
N MET A 196 -6.22 -15.69 -16.91
CA MET A 196 -7.29 -15.56 -15.93
C MET A 196 -7.45 -16.81 -15.05
N ASP A 197 -7.19 -18.00 -15.60
CA ASP A 197 -7.28 -19.25 -14.84
C ASP A 197 -6.21 -19.34 -13.76
N GLY A 198 -5.01 -18.81 -14.02
CA GLY A 198 -3.95 -18.70 -13.02
C GLY A 198 -4.36 -17.80 -11.84
N TYR A 199 -5.04 -16.67 -12.12
CA TYR A 199 -5.57 -15.78 -11.07
C TYR A 199 -6.67 -16.48 -10.25
N TYR A 200 -7.58 -17.21 -10.88
CA TYR A 200 -8.64 -17.90 -10.17
C TYR A 200 -8.09 -18.99 -9.23
N LYS A 201 -7.08 -19.75 -9.70
CA LYS A 201 -6.38 -20.74 -8.87
C LYS A 201 -5.63 -20.08 -7.70
N MET A 202 -4.95 -18.95 -7.95
CA MET A 202 -4.27 -18.19 -6.91
C MET A 202 -5.28 -17.72 -5.84
N ILE A 203 -6.39 -17.12 -6.24
CA ILE A 203 -7.44 -16.64 -5.33
C ILE A 203 -8.00 -17.81 -4.50
N ASP A 204 -8.27 -18.97 -5.11
CA ASP A 204 -8.75 -20.16 -4.40
C ASP A 204 -7.72 -20.64 -3.37
N THR A 205 -6.44 -20.64 -3.71
CA THR A 205 -5.36 -21.02 -2.79
C THR A 205 -5.23 -20.02 -1.64
N VAL A 206 -5.26 -18.73 -1.95
CA VAL A 206 -5.13 -17.65 -0.94
C VAL A 206 -6.31 -17.66 0.02
N THR A 207 -7.54 -17.82 -0.46
CA THR A 207 -8.75 -17.86 0.39
C THR A 207 -8.80 -19.07 1.31
N LYS A 208 -8.25 -20.20 0.90
CA LYS A 208 -8.09 -21.37 1.76
C LYS A 208 -7.04 -21.14 2.85
N ALA A 209 -5.94 -20.47 2.53
CA ALA A 209 -4.88 -20.17 3.48
C ALA A 209 -5.28 -19.05 4.47
N TYR A 210 -6.06 -18.08 4.01
CA TYR A 210 -6.52 -16.93 4.81
C TYR A 210 -8.05 -16.79 4.75
N PRO A 211 -8.78 -17.62 5.50
CA PRO A 211 -10.25 -17.60 5.53
C PRO A 211 -10.84 -16.31 6.15
N ASN A 212 -10.01 -15.49 6.76
CA ASN A 212 -10.39 -14.17 7.26
C ASN A 212 -10.56 -13.13 6.14
N PHE A 213 -10.00 -13.34 4.95
CA PHE A 213 -10.21 -12.40 3.84
C PHE A 213 -11.67 -12.40 3.40
N LYS A 214 -12.24 -11.20 3.29
CA LYS A 214 -13.60 -10.99 2.78
C LYS A 214 -13.57 -10.52 1.32
N VAL A 215 -12.50 -9.82 0.96
CA VAL A 215 -12.28 -9.30 -0.39
C VAL A 215 -10.82 -9.48 -0.79
N ILE A 216 -10.60 -9.93 -2.02
CA ILE A 216 -9.30 -9.90 -2.68
C ILE A 216 -9.46 -9.10 -3.96
N ALA A 217 -8.70 -8.02 -4.11
CA ALA A 217 -8.76 -7.15 -5.29
C ALA A 217 -7.40 -7.13 -6.00
N THR A 218 -7.43 -7.33 -7.31
CA THR A 218 -6.24 -7.36 -8.15
C THR A 218 -6.43 -6.46 -9.35
N THR A 219 -5.50 -5.53 -9.56
CA THR A 219 -5.43 -4.73 -10.78
C THR A 219 -4.57 -5.43 -11.82
N LEU A 220 -5.05 -5.47 -13.03
CA LEU A 220 -4.40 -6.10 -14.18
C LEU A 220 -4.07 -5.02 -15.19
N ARG A 221 -2.78 -4.88 -15.52
CA ARG A 221 -2.29 -3.85 -16.42
C ARG A 221 -1.36 -4.45 -17.47
N THR A 222 -1.66 -4.20 -18.74
CA THR A 222 -0.75 -4.46 -19.85
C THR A 222 -0.22 -3.13 -20.37
N VAL A 223 1.11 -2.97 -20.37
CA VAL A 223 1.76 -1.74 -20.84
C VAL A 223 1.98 -1.85 -22.34
N LYS A 224 1.24 -1.07 -23.14
CA LYS A 224 1.48 -0.93 -24.60
C LYS A 224 2.64 0.04 -24.86
N THR A 225 2.55 1.22 -24.24
CA THR A 225 3.61 2.24 -24.22
C THR A 225 3.66 2.90 -22.85
N ALA A 226 4.61 3.79 -22.62
CA ALA A 226 4.66 4.57 -21.37
C ALA A 226 3.40 5.44 -21.15
N THR A 227 2.72 5.79 -22.22
CA THR A 227 1.54 6.68 -22.19
C THR A 227 0.23 5.98 -22.52
N VAL A 228 0.24 4.74 -23.00
CA VAL A 228 -0.97 3.97 -23.32
C VAL A 228 -0.90 2.61 -22.64
N ASN A 229 -1.89 2.31 -21.82
CA ASN A 229 -1.99 1.02 -21.13
C ASN A 229 -3.38 0.42 -21.32
N GLU A 230 -3.45 -0.90 -21.29
CA GLU A 230 -4.69 -1.61 -21.02
C GLU A 230 -4.85 -1.74 -19.51
N TRP A 231 -6.09 -1.58 -19.01
CA TRP A 231 -6.37 -1.65 -17.59
C TRP A 231 -7.70 -2.34 -17.31
N LYS A 232 -7.67 -3.28 -16.38
CA LYS A 232 -8.86 -3.91 -15.80
C LYS A 232 -8.57 -4.31 -14.35
N ALA A 233 -9.57 -4.81 -13.65
CA ALA A 233 -9.42 -5.37 -12.31
C ALA A 233 -10.32 -6.59 -12.13
N ILE A 234 -9.93 -7.47 -11.23
CA ILE A 234 -10.77 -8.54 -10.70
C ILE A 234 -10.93 -8.36 -9.19
N CYS A 235 -12.07 -8.78 -8.68
CA CYS A 235 -12.36 -8.76 -7.26
C CYS A 235 -13.04 -10.07 -6.89
N TRP A 236 -12.50 -10.75 -5.89
CA TRP A 236 -13.18 -11.86 -5.24
C TRP A 236 -13.86 -11.36 -3.96
N ALA A 237 -15.13 -11.70 -3.80
CA ALA A 237 -15.90 -11.44 -2.58
C ALA A 237 -17.00 -12.49 -2.45
N ASP A 238 -17.26 -12.97 -1.23
CA ASP A 238 -18.33 -13.92 -0.91
C ASP A 238 -18.35 -15.17 -1.83
N GLY A 239 -17.18 -15.70 -2.14
CA GLY A 239 -17.04 -16.89 -2.99
C GLY A 239 -17.26 -16.66 -4.48
N LYS A 240 -17.41 -15.39 -4.91
CA LYS A 240 -17.63 -15.01 -6.32
C LYS A 240 -16.54 -14.12 -6.82
N ILE A 241 -16.28 -14.19 -8.13
CA ILE A 241 -15.35 -13.32 -8.83
C ILE A 241 -16.14 -12.32 -9.66
N TYR A 242 -15.76 -11.06 -9.54
CA TYR A 242 -16.30 -9.92 -10.28
C TYR A 242 -15.21 -9.33 -11.15
N ASN A 243 -15.56 -8.96 -12.37
CA ASN A 243 -14.67 -8.28 -13.31
C ASN A 243 -15.08 -6.82 -13.45
N SER A 244 -14.09 -5.92 -13.48
CA SER A 244 -14.34 -4.52 -13.81
C SER A 244 -14.60 -4.34 -15.30
N ILE A 245 -15.00 -3.14 -15.67
CA ILE A 245 -14.91 -2.66 -17.06
C ILE A 245 -13.44 -2.75 -17.49
N GLN A 246 -13.20 -3.18 -18.72
CA GLN A 246 -11.88 -3.21 -19.34
C GLN A 246 -11.67 -1.94 -20.17
N TYR A 247 -10.54 -1.30 -19.97
CA TYR A 247 -10.09 -0.17 -20.78
C TYR A 247 -8.93 -0.65 -21.66
N PRO A 248 -9.17 -0.98 -22.92
CA PRO A 248 -8.13 -1.55 -23.80
C PRO A 248 -7.05 -0.54 -24.18
N GLU A 249 -7.37 0.75 -24.15
CA GLU A 249 -6.46 1.85 -24.44
C GLU A 249 -6.75 3.03 -23.52
N LEU A 250 -6.07 3.03 -22.37
CA LEU A 250 -6.15 4.11 -21.41
C LEU A 250 -4.92 5.03 -21.59
N GLU A 251 -5.18 6.26 -22.00
CA GLU A 251 -4.13 7.28 -22.06
C GLU A 251 -3.76 7.76 -20.65
N ILE A 252 -2.49 7.64 -20.32
CA ILE A 252 -1.96 8.09 -19.03
C ILE A 252 -1.63 9.58 -19.12
N MET A 253 -2.46 10.40 -18.47
CA MET A 253 -2.31 11.86 -18.46
C MET A 253 -1.22 12.32 -17.51
N ASP A 254 -1.09 11.66 -16.34
CA ASP A 254 -0.11 11.98 -15.31
C ASP A 254 0.24 10.75 -14.45
N ARG A 255 1.41 10.80 -13.77
CA ARG A 255 1.89 9.72 -12.89
C ARG A 255 2.40 10.29 -11.58
#